data_9cb113b128a92563b7c7401fdd9846ec
#
_entry.id   9cb113b128a92563b7c7401fdd9846ec
#
_cell.length_a   1.000
_cell.length_b   1.000
_cell.length_c   1.000
_cell.angle_alpha   90.00
_cell.angle_beta   90.00
_cell.angle_gamma   90.00
#
_symmetry.space_group_name_H-M   'P 1'
#
loop_
_entity.id
_entity.type
_entity.pdbx_description
1 polymer ?
#
loop_
_entity_poly.entity_id
_entity_poly.type
_entity_poly.pdbx_seq_one_letter_code
_entity_poly.pdbx_strand_id
1 'polypeptide(L)'
;MQQTKTKKKFFYGWVIVFCCTLLVAAGTGIFVNCLGIFVKPVCEELGFDRGPFTLYSTIGGFVGMFAMLAYGELYRRYPQHIRKFIALGTVVCCGAFYGYSLSTKLWHFYALAAFYGTGSMTLAGISITTLINNWFVEKRGLATGLAFAGSGVSAAVMTPVLTTIVADFGWRMGYRTMSLVSLCLLVPAVLLIRVSPAEKGLLPYGVKPGEGAGENTPHIPVLQQTGITRRQAVKTPAFYLQILGMLCLGTAGMGMSGHVIAYLTDIGYSELTASTAMSLVMTVMIFAKILLGAVFDKIGPVPSAVLTGICMLASVVALRFAGVGSFMPYVFSLCFGFGYSTLTVPYSYLIGQNFGTREFAAIYSLASMISSLGNSYAPSLSGTLYDFFGSYVNVWNIYIVVSVAATVSLTAAAKISRQKGYGRY
;
A
#
# COMPACT_ATOMS: atom_id res chain seq x y z
N MET A 1 -25.29 43.49 15.48
CA MET A 1 -24.51 42.29 15.78
C MET A 1 -23.84 41.80 14.49
N GLN A 2 -22.60 42.19 14.26
CA GLN A 2 -21.82 41.73 13.10
C GLN A 2 -21.29 40.31 13.38
N GLN A 3 -21.80 39.31 12.69
CA GLN A 3 -21.22 38.01 12.64
C GLN A 3 -19.86 38.10 11.90
N THR A 4 -18.79 38.18 12.67
CA THR A 4 -17.44 37.99 12.16
C THR A 4 -17.35 36.60 11.55
N LYS A 5 -17.33 36.51 10.20
CA LYS A 5 -16.98 35.31 9.46
C LYS A 5 -15.55 34.93 9.85
N THR A 6 -15.40 34.04 10.83
CA THR A 6 -14.12 33.39 11.13
C THR A 6 -13.65 32.66 9.88
N LYS A 7 -12.61 33.16 9.22
CA LYS A 7 -11.91 32.46 8.15
C LYS A 7 -11.57 31.06 8.67
N LYS A 8 -12.13 30.02 8.07
CA LYS A 8 -11.79 28.63 8.39
C LYS A 8 -10.28 28.48 8.22
N LYS A 9 -9.53 28.44 9.30
CA LYS A 9 -8.08 28.20 9.26
C LYS A 9 -7.84 26.85 8.58
N PHE A 10 -6.93 26.83 7.63
CA PHE A 10 -6.52 25.61 6.94
C PHE A 10 -6.05 24.56 7.98
N PHE A 11 -6.65 23.39 7.97
CA PHE A 11 -6.30 22.34 8.93
C PHE A 11 -4.98 21.66 8.54
N TYR A 12 -4.00 21.69 9.43
CA TYR A 12 -2.64 21.17 9.18
C TYR A 12 -2.61 19.67 8.85
N GLY A 13 -3.62 18.90 9.26
CA GLY A 13 -3.75 17.49 8.89
C GLY A 13 -3.70 17.24 7.38
N TRP A 14 -4.17 18.18 6.55
CA TRP A 14 -4.05 18.04 5.09
C TRP A 14 -2.60 18.21 4.59
N VAL A 15 -1.76 18.96 5.30
CA VAL A 15 -0.31 19.00 5.05
C VAL A 15 0.29 17.63 5.35
N ILE A 16 -0.14 16.97 6.42
CA ILE A 16 0.31 15.60 6.74
C ILE A 16 -0.13 14.61 5.66
N VAL A 17 -1.35 14.71 5.13
CA VAL A 17 -1.80 13.88 3.98
C VAL A 17 -0.89 14.12 2.78
N PHE A 18 -0.58 15.36 2.45
CA PHE A 18 0.36 15.71 1.38
C PHE A 18 1.75 15.12 1.62
N CYS A 19 2.30 15.22 2.83
CA CYS A 19 3.56 14.57 3.19
C CYS A 19 3.49 13.04 3.02
N CYS A 20 2.39 12.41 3.47
CA CYS A 20 2.15 10.98 3.26
C CYS A 20 2.08 10.62 1.77
N THR A 21 1.47 11.48 0.94
CA THR A 21 1.46 11.31 -0.53
C THR A 21 2.88 11.30 -1.10
N LEU A 22 3.76 12.21 -0.64
CA LEU A 22 5.16 12.24 -1.05
C LEU A 22 5.95 11.01 -0.58
N LEU A 23 5.68 10.51 0.63
CA LEU A 23 6.28 9.27 1.13
C LEU A 23 5.93 8.08 0.23
N VAL A 24 4.65 7.94 -0.12
CA VAL A 24 4.17 6.86 -1.01
C VAL A 24 4.68 7.05 -2.44
N ALA A 25 4.71 8.29 -2.91
CA ALA A 25 5.21 8.63 -4.24
C ALA A 25 6.66 8.16 -4.42
N ALA A 26 7.53 8.45 -3.46
CA ALA A 26 8.91 7.99 -3.49
C ALA A 26 9.03 6.50 -3.14
N GLY A 27 8.46 6.08 -2.00
CA GLY A 27 8.64 4.73 -1.44
C GLY A 27 8.09 3.61 -2.32
N THR A 28 6.86 3.76 -2.83
CA THR A 28 6.22 2.73 -3.68
C THR A 28 6.24 3.12 -5.15
N GLY A 29 5.95 4.38 -5.47
CA GLY A 29 5.82 4.82 -6.85
C GLY A 29 7.14 4.80 -7.60
N ILE A 30 8.17 5.46 -7.08
CA ILE A 30 9.48 5.52 -7.72
C ILE A 30 10.30 4.26 -7.43
N PHE A 31 10.51 3.92 -6.15
CA PHE A 31 11.42 2.84 -5.77
C PHE A 31 10.94 1.43 -6.08
N VAL A 32 9.63 1.19 -6.24
CA VAL A 32 9.11 -0.15 -6.53
C VAL A 32 8.58 -0.24 -7.95
N ASN A 33 7.67 0.66 -8.34
CA ASN A 33 6.96 0.52 -9.62
C ASN A 33 7.85 0.79 -10.85
N CYS A 34 8.97 1.53 -10.69
CA CYS A 34 9.90 1.81 -11.79
C CYS A 34 11.07 0.82 -11.92
N LEU A 35 11.17 -0.18 -11.03
CA LEU A 35 12.32 -1.12 -11.05
C LEU A 35 12.44 -1.94 -12.33
N GLY A 36 11.33 -2.26 -12.98
CA GLY A 36 11.33 -3.07 -14.20
C GLY A 36 12.15 -2.49 -15.35
N ILE A 37 12.31 -1.15 -15.40
CA ILE A 37 13.08 -0.44 -16.44
C ILE A 37 14.55 -0.86 -16.42
N PHE A 38 15.10 -1.22 -15.27
CA PHE A 38 16.53 -1.47 -15.07
C PHE A 38 16.96 -2.91 -15.38
N VAL A 39 16.03 -3.87 -15.44
CA VAL A 39 16.36 -5.29 -15.56
C VAL A 39 17.15 -5.56 -16.83
N LYS A 40 16.67 -5.12 -17.99
CA LYS A 40 17.32 -5.36 -19.28
C LYS A 40 18.69 -4.67 -19.37
N PRO A 41 18.81 -3.34 -19.18
CA PRO A 41 20.09 -2.65 -19.39
C PRO A 41 21.18 -3.05 -18.40
N VAL A 42 20.82 -3.39 -17.16
CA VAL A 42 21.81 -3.85 -16.16
C VAL A 42 22.31 -5.25 -16.51
N CYS A 43 21.42 -6.17 -16.89
CA CYS A 43 21.80 -7.53 -17.26
C CYS A 43 22.67 -7.56 -18.52
N GLU A 44 22.35 -6.72 -19.52
CA GLU A 44 23.13 -6.65 -20.77
C GLU A 44 24.52 -6.06 -20.54
N GLU A 45 24.67 -5.00 -19.73
CA GLU A 45 25.98 -4.38 -19.49
C GLU A 45 26.88 -5.21 -18.56
N LEU A 46 26.32 -5.83 -17.51
CA LEU A 46 27.11 -6.54 -16.50
C LEU A 46 27.17 -8.05 -16.73
N GLY A 47 26.51 -8.57 -17.77
CA GLY A 47 26.51 -10.00 -18.12
C GLY A 47 25.74 -10.85 -17.08
N PHE A 48 24.74 -10.31 -16.42
CA PHE A 48 23.95 -11.06 -15.45
C PHE A 48 22.74 -11.72 -16.10
N ASP A 49 22.42 -12.95 -15.66
CA ASP A 49 21.14 -13.56 -15.96
C ASP A 49 20.01 -12.83 -15.24
N ARG A 50 18.86 -12.67 -15.90
CA ARG A 50 17.71 -11.92 -15.37
C ARG A 50 17.15 -12.51 -14.09
N GLY A 51 17.10 -13.85 -13.98
CA GLY A 51 16.61 -14.55 -12.79
C GLY A 51 17.42 -14.20 -11.54
N PRO A 52 18.73 -14.50 -11.51
CA PRO A 52 19.61 -14.09 -10.42
C PRO A 52 19.58 -12.59 -10.14
N PHE A 53 19.55 -11.74 -11.18
CA PHE A 53 19.50 -10.31 -10.96
C PHE A 53 18.22 -9.90 -10.22
N THR A 54 17.05 -10.34 -10.64
CA THR A 54 15.77 -9.94 -10.03
C THR A 54 15.58 -10.44 -8.59
N LEU A 55 16.40 -11.41 -8.12
CA LEU A 55 16.38 -11.83 -6.71
C LEU A 55 16.66 -10.70 -5.73
N TYR A 56 17.36 -9.62 -6.15
CA TYR A 56 17.58 -8.49 -5.26
C TYR A 56 16.26 -7.88 -4.76
N SER A 57 15.23 -7.80 -5.60
CA SER A 57 13.91 -7.29 -5.19
C SER A 57 13.21 -8.24 -4.20
N THR A 58 13.38 -9.54 -4.37
CA THR A 58 12.86 -10.56 -3.45
C THR A 58 13.56 -10.46 -2.09
N ILE A 59 14.89 -10.29 -2.07
CA ILE A 59 15.67 -10.10 -0.84
C ILE A 59 15.20 -8.86 -0.10
N GLY A 60 15.06 -7.73 -0.81
CA GLY A 60 14.57 -6.48 -0.23
C GLY A 60 13.17 -6.61 0.36
N GLY A 61 12.25 -7.27 -0.35
CA GLY A 61 10.90 -7.55 0.13
C GLY A 61 10.88 -8.45 1.37
N PHE A 62 11.71 -9.50 1.37
CA PHE A 62 11.81 -10.44 2.49
C PHE A 62 12.37 -9.77 3.75
N VAL A 63 13.46 -9.02 3.63
CA VAL A 63 14.02 -8.23 4.74
C VAL A 63 13.02 -7.18 5.22
N GLY A 64 12.33 -6.51 4.29
CA GLY A 64 11.29 -5.55 4.59
C GLY A 64 10.14 -6.13 5.42
N MET A 65 9.75 -7.37 5.15
CA MET A 65 8.71 -8.07 5.90
C MET A 65 9.07 -8.19 7.39
N PHE A 66 10.32 -8.55 7.73
CA PHE A 66 10.78 -8.58 9.13
C PHE A 66 10.97 -7.18 9.71
N ALA A 67 11.51 -6.25 8.92
CA ALA A 67 11.66 -4.85 9.32
C ALA A 67 10.30 -4.23 9.68
N MET A 68 9.23 -4.58 8.98
CA MET A 68 7.88 -4.10 9.27
C MET A 68 7.41 -4.49 10.68
N LEU A 69 7.70 -5.72 11.13
CA LEU A 69 7.41 -6.14 12.52
C LEU A 69 8.21 -5.30 13.54
N ALA A 70 9.50 -5.10 13.26
CA ALA A 70 10.35 -4.30 14.13
C ALA A 70 9.84 -2.86 14.24
N TYR A 71 9.46 -2.24 13.11
CA TYR A 71 8.88 -0.88 13.13
C TYR A 71 7.50 -0.84 13.79
N GLY A 72 6.68 -1.89 13.67
CA GLY A 72 5.42 -2.00 14.41
C GLY A 72 5.60 -1.90 15.91
N GLU A 73 6.62 -2.62 16.44
CA GLU A 73 6.97 -2.57 17.87
C GLU A 73 7.67 -1.24 18.25
N LEU A 74 8.57 -0.72 17.41
CA LEU A 74 9.22 0.56 17.64
C LEU A 74 8.23 1.73 17.67
N TYR A 75 7.23 1.76 16.79
CA TYR A 75 6.21 2.80 16.77
C TYR A 75 5.29 2.72 17.97
N ARG A 76 5.02 1.50 18.47
CA ARG A 76 4.28 1.28 19.73
C ARG A 76 5.07 1.80 20.94
N ARG A 77 6.37 1.47 20.99
CA ARG A 77 7.23 1.80 22.16
C ARG A 77 7.69 3.26 22.15
N TYR A 78 7.92 3.82 20.96
CA TYR A 78 8.51 5.16 20.79
C TYR A 78 7.71 6.01 19.78
N PRO A 79 6.41 6.28 20.02
CA PRO A 79 5.55 6.99 19.07
C PRO A 79 6.08 8.39 18.71
N GLN A 80 6.74 9.08 19.65
CA GLN A 80 7.34 10.41 19.44
C GLN A 80 8.51 10.40 18.45
N HIS A 81 9.11 9.24 18.15
CA HIS A 81 10.28 9.12 17.27
C HIS A 81 9.93 8.66 15.84
N ILE A 82 8.64 8.48 15.49
CA ILE A 82 8.21 8.04 14.14
C ILE A 82 8.84 8.90 13.05
N ARG A 83 8.89 10.22 13.22
CA ARG A 83 9.54 11.15 12.28
C ARG A 83 11.02 10.83 12.08
N LYS A 84 11.74 10.47 13.14
CA LYS A 84 13.18 10.10 13.07
C LYS A 84 13.37 8.78 12.31
N PHE A 85 12.47 7.81 12.51
CA PHE A 85 12.51 6.55 11.78
C PHE A 85 12.22 6.75 10.28
N ILE A 86 11.27 7.64 9.92
CA ILE A 86 11.02 8.01 8.51
C ILE A 86 12.25 8.70 7.92
N ALA A 87 12.90 9.61 8.65
CA ALA A 87 14.14 10.27 8.21
C ALA A 87 15.26 9.26 7.97
N LEU A 88 15.46 8.31 8.90
CA LEU A 88 16.44 7.25 8.75
C LEU A 88 16.14 6.39 7.53
N GLY A 89 14.89 5.96 7.36
CA GLY A 89 14.47 5.19 6.19
C GLY A 89 14.66 5.94 4.88
N THR A 90 14.45 7.26 4.87
CA THR A 90 14.75 8.11 3.71
C THR A 90 16.22 8.02 3.32
N VAL A 91 17.12 8.20 4.29
CA VAL A 91 18.58 8.12 4.05
C VAL A 91 18.97 6.73 3.57
N VAL A 92 18.46 5.68 4.21
CA VAL A 92 18.75 4.28 3.85
C VAL A 92 18.26 3.96 2.45
N CYS A 93 17.03 4.34 2.08
CA CYS A 93 16.47 4.04 0.77
C CYS A 93 17.19 4.84 -0.34
N CYS A 94 17.36 6.15 -0.18
CA CYS A 94 18.05 6.96 -1.17
C CYS A 94 19.53 6.52 -1.30
N GLY A 95 20.19 6.21 -0.18
CA GLY A 95 21.54 5.69 -0.19
C GLY A 95 21.68 4.35 -0.90
N ALA A 96 20.74 3.43 -0.69
CA ALA A 96 20.72 2.14 -1.38
C ALA A 96 20.56 2.31 -2.91
N PHE A 97 19.64 3.16 -3.36
CA PHE A 97 19.43 3.43 -4.78
C PHE A 97 20.62 4.16 -5.42
N TYR A 98 21.25 5.09 -4.70
CA TYR A 98 22.51 5.67 -5.16
C TYR A 98 23.61 4.61 -5.23
N GLY A 99 23.69 3.72 -4.25
CA GLY A 99 24.63 2.58 -4.21
C GLY A 99 24.45 1.61 -5.39
N TYR A 100 23.21 1.35 -5.84
CA TYR A 100 22.97 0.57 -7.04
C TYR A 100 23.70 1.16 -8.26
N SER A 101 23.77 2.48 -8.39
CA SER A 101 24.48 3.12 -9.50
C SER A 101 25.99 2.84 -9.50
N LEU A 102 26.56 2.46 -8.39
CA LEU A 102 28.00 2.13 -8.23
C LEU A 102 28.26 0.61 -8.27
N SER A 103 27.20 -0.19 -8.37
CA SER A 103 27.28 -1.64 -8.31
C SER A 103 27.87 -2.22 -9.60
N THR A 104 28.77 -3.19 -9.43
CA THR A 104 29.43 -3.91 -10.54
C THR A 104 29.31 -5.43 -10.41
N LYS A 105 28.94 -5.93 -9.24
CA LYS A 105 28.77 -7.35 -8.94
C LYS A 105 27.37 -7.62 -8.40
N LEU A 106 26.86 -8.81 -8.65
CA LEU A 106 25.51 -9.20 -8.27
C LEU A 106 25.25 -9.09 -6.75
N TRP A 107 26.23 -9.48 -5.93
CA TRP A 107 26.09 -9.40 -4.48
C TRP A 107 25.98 -7.96 -3.94
N HIS A 108 26.50 -6.93 -4.65
CA HIS A 108 26.27 -5.52 -4.28
C HIS A 108 24.78 -5.19 -4.30
N PHE A 109 24.08 -5.64 -5.35
CA PHE A 109 22.63 -5.45 -5.46
C PHE A 109 21.91 -6.15 -4.32
N TYR A 110 22.31 -7.37 -3.94
CA TYR A 110 21.70 -8.12 -2.85
C TYR A 110 21.89 -7.44 -1.49
N ALA A 111 23.11 -7.00 -1.18
CA ALA A 111 23.42 -6.30 0.06
C ALA A 111 22.64 -4.98 0.16
N LEU A 112 22.65 -4.17 -0.89
CA LEU A 112 21.93 -2.91 -0.92
C LEU A 112 20.42 -3.11 -0.88
N ALA A 113 19.89 -4.18 -1.48
CA ALA A 113 18.47 -4.51 -1.40
C ALA A 113 18.05 -4.90 0.02
N ALA A 114 18.90 -5.60 0.78
CA ALA A 114 18.65 -5.86 2.19
C ALA A 114 18.57 -4.54 3.00
N PHE A 115 19.51 -3.61 2.77
CA PHE A 115 19.45 -2.27 3.37
C PHE A 115 18.18 -1.53 2.97
N TYR A 116 17.86 -1.48 1.68
CA TYR A 116 16.61 -0.87 1.18
C TYR A 116 15.38 -1.47 1.86
N GLY A 117 15.32 -2.81 1.99
CA GLY A 117 14.22 -3.51 2.65
C GLY A 117 13.97 -3.01 4.07
N THR A 118 15.05 -2.74 4.84
CA THR A 118 14.89 -2.20 6.19
C THR A 118 14.30 -0.79 6.19
N GLY A 119 14.74 0.10 5.30
CA GLY A 119 14.29 1.50 5.23
C GLY A 119 12.90 1.66 4.62
N SER A 120 12.59 0.87 3.58
CA SER A 120 11.38 1.03 2.77
C SER A 120 10.07 0.93 3.56
N MET A 121 10.06 0.14 4.64
CA MET A 121 8.87 -0.03 5.48
C MET A 121 8.47 1.24 6.23
N THR A 122 9.41 2.15 6.48
CA THR A 122 9.12 3.45 7.08
C THR A 122 8.50 4.44 6.08
N LEU A 123 8.70 4.23 4.80
CA LEU A 123 8.10 5.00 3.71
C LEU A 123 6.81 4.36 3.17
N ALA A 124 6.39 3.22 3.75
CA ALA A 124 5.26 2.42 3.32
C ALA A 124 4.04 2.58 4.25
N GLY A 125 3.08 1.69 4.09
CA GLY A 125 1.77 1.73 4.71
C GLY A 125 1.75 1.96 6.22
N ILE A 126 2.69 1.40 6.99
CA ILE A 126 2.68 1.53 8.46
C ILE A 126 2.82 2.98 8.94
N SER A 127 3.76 3.76 8.37
CA SER A 127 3.97 5.16 8.74
C SER A 127 2.79 6.02 8.32
N ILE A 128 2.34 5.84 7.08
CA ILE A 128 1.26 6.62 6.46
C ILE A 128 -0.03 6.44 7.25
N THR A 129 -0.41 5.19 7.49
CA THR A 129 -1.66 4.90 8.20
C THR A 129 -1.60 5.29 9.68
N THR A 130 -0.42 5.18 10.32
CA THR A 130 -0.24 5.66 11.69
C THR A 130 -0.38 7.18 11.77
N LEU A 131 0.28 7.92 10.88
CA LEU A 131 0.17 9.38 10.83
C LEU A 131 -1.28 9.82 10.56
N ILE A 132 -1.95 9.23 9.57
CA ILE A 132 -3.34 9.57 9.23
C ILE A 132 -4.27 9.25 10.40
N ASN A 133 -4.11 8.10 11.06
CA ASN A 133 -4.93 7.74 12.21
C ASN A 133 -4.76 8.69 13.40
N ASN A 134 -3.56 9.29 13.57
CA ASN A 134 -3.32 10.28 14.61
C ASN A 134 -3.98 11.64 14.31
N TRP A 135 -4.07 12.02 13.01
CA TRP A 135 -4.56 13.34 12.61
C TRP A 135 -6.04 13.37 12.24
N PHE A 136 -6.65 12.25 11.89
CA PHE A 136 -8.02 12.17 11.41
C PHE A 136 -8.84 11.16 12.22
N VAL A 137 -9.98 11.60 12.73
CA VAL A 137 -11.05 10.74 13.25
C VAL A 137 -12.12 10.57 12.18
N GLU A 138 -12.56 11.67 11.57
CA GLU A 138 -13.39 11.68 10.38
C GLU A 138 -12.53 11.73 9.11
N LYS A 139 -13.07 11.25 7.99
CA LYS A 139 -12.42 11.24 6.65
C LYS A 139 -11.08 10.48 6.58
N ARG A 140 -10.85 9.52 7.47
CA ARG A 140 -9.63 8.69 7.47
C ARG A 140 -9.44 7.96 6.14
N GLY A 141 -10.51 7.37 5.60
CA GLY A 141 -10.48 6.63 4.34
C GLY A 141 -10.10 7.53 3.17
N LEU A 142 -10.72 8.72 3.07
CA LEU A 142 -10.37 9.71 2.06
C LEU A 142 -8.91 10.14 2.17
N ALA A 143 -8.44 10.49 3.38
CA ALA A 143 -7.06 10.88 3.63
C ALA A 143 -6.07 9.77 3.25
N THR A 144 -6.38 8.53 3.60
CA THR A 144 -5.60 7.33 3.23
C THR A 144 -5.61 7.10 1.72
N GLY A 145 -6.76 7.20 1.08
CA GLY A 145 -6.89 7.06 -0.38
C GLY A 145 -6.07 8.09 -1.14
N LEU A 146 -6.14 9.38 -0.73
CA LEU A 146 -5.32 10.46 -1.30
C LEU A 146 -3.82 10.18 -1.14
N ALA A 147 -3.39 9.77 0.06
CA ALA A 147 -2.00 9.45 0.31
C ALA A 147 -1.51 8.31 -0.61
N PHE A 148 -2.24 7.21 -0.69
CA PHE A 148 -1.83 6.05 -1.51
C PHE A 148 -1.97 6.28 -3.03
N ALA A 149 -2.80 7.24 -3.48
CA ALA A 149 -2.86 7.61 -4.89
C ALA A 149 -1.52 8.16 -5.42
N GLY A 150 -0.69 8.75 -4.54
CA GLY A 150 0.65 9.25 -4.86
C GLY A 150 1.56 8.23 -5.54
N SER A 151 1.42 6.93 -5.23
CA SER A 151 2.23 5.89 -5.88
C SER A 151 1.93 5.72 -7.37
N GLY A 152 0.66 5.83 -7.75
CA GLY A 152 0.26 5.74 -9.15
C GLY A 152 0.69 6.98 -9.94
N VAL A 153 0.44 8.16 -9.36
CA VAL A 153 0.81 9.45 -10.00
C VAL A 153 2.32 9.51 -10.25
N SER A 154 3.12 9.20 -9.23
CA SER A 154 4.58 9.27 -9.36
C SER A 154 5.13 8.22 -10.34
N ALA A 155 4.60 7.00 -10.35
CA ALA A 155 4.99 5.99 -11.32
C ALA A 155 4.64 6.40 -12.76
N ALA A 156 3.44 6.95 -12.98
CA ALA A 156 3.01 7.41 -14.30
C ALA A 156 3.91 8.52 -14.87
N VAL A 157 4.39 9.42 -14.00
CA VAL A 157 5.30 10.50 -14.40
C VAL A 157 6.75 10.02 -14.53
N MET A 158 7.23 9.24 -13.56
CA MET A 158 8.64 8.89 -13.49
C MET A 158 9.04 7.74 -14.43
N THR A 159 8.12 6.84 -14.79
CA THR A 159 8.42 5.73 -15.70
C THR A 159 8.93 6.24 -17.06
N PRO A 160 8.23 7.13 -17.80
CA PRO A 160 8.75 7.64 -19.07
C PRO A 160 10.03 8.46 -18.88
N VAL A 161 10.12 9.30 -17.85
CA VAL A 161 11.31 10.09 -17.55
C VAL A 161 12.53 9.19 -17.33
N LEU A 162 12.40 8.16 -16.50
CA LEU A 162 13.49 7.22 -16.23
C LEU A 162 13.83 6.38 -17.46
N THR A 163 12.85 5.97 -18.26
CA THR A 163 13.10 5.23 -19.51
C THR A 163 13.97 6.04 -20.46
N THR A 164 13.66 7.33 -20.66
CA THR A 164 14.48 8.22 -21.49
C THR A 164 15.89 8.40 -20.89
N ILE A 165 16.00 8.66 -19.58
CA ILE A 165 17.31 8.82 -18.93
C ILE A 165 18.15 7.54 -19.04
N VAL A 166 17.54 6.38 -18.87
CA VAL A 166 18.26 5.08 -19.00
C VAL A 166 18.70 4.84 -20.44
N ALA A 167 17.88 5.21 -21.42
CA ALA A 167 18.22 5.07 -22.84
C ALA A 167 19.38 5.99 -23.25
N ASP A 168 19.36 7.26 -22.82
CA ASP A 168 20.32 8.29 -23.26
C ASP A 168 21.61 8.30 -22.42
N PHE A 169 21.52 8.05 -21.11
CA PHE A 169 22.62 8.22 -20.15
C PHE A 169 22.99 6.92 -19.39
N GLY A 170 22.32 5.83 -19.69
CA GLY A 170 22.55 4.53 -19.06
C GLY A 170 21.86 4.36 -17.69
N TRP A 171 21.78 3.10 -17.26
CA TRP A 171 21.05 2.70 -16.05
C TRP A 171 21.64 3.28 -14.74
N ARG A 172 22.96 3.56 -14.71
CA ARG A 172 23.60 4.18 -13.54
C ARG A 172 23.05 5.56 -13.27
N MET A 173 22.87 6.38 -14.33
CA MET A 173 22.24 7.69 -14.21
C MET A 173 20.77 7.55 -13.80
N GLY A 174 20.06 6.55 -14.31
CA GLY A 174 18.69 6.24 -13.91
C GLY A 174 18.54 6.02 -12.38
N TYR A 175 19.40 5.19 -11.77
CA TYR A 175 19.40 4.99 -10.32
C TYR A 175 19.77 6.25 -9.52
N ARG A 176 20.73 7.05 -9.99
CA ARG A 176 21.08 8.33 -9.37
C ARG A 176 19.91 9.30 -9.42
N THR A 177 19.21 9.38 -10.56
CA THR A 177 18.00 10.20 -10.71
C THR A 177 16.89 9.74 -9.78
N MET A 178 16.63 8.44 -9.66
CA MET A 178 15.66 7.91 -8.70
C MET A 178 15.99 8.32 -7.28
N SER A 179 17.25 8.18 -6.86
CA SER A 179 17.70 8.57 -5.52
C SER A 179 17.52 10.08 -5.30
N LEU A 180 17.96 10.93 -6.22
CA LEU A 180 17.92 12.38 -6.08
C LEU A 180 16.48 12.91 -6.07
N VAL A 181 15.64 12.49 -7.03
CA VAL A 181 14.23 12.91 -7.09
C VAL A 181 13.49 12.48 -5.83
N SER A 182 13.71 11.24 -5.38
CA SER A 182 13.11 10.77 -4.13
C SER A 182 13.59 11.58 -2.93
N LEU A 183 14.86 11.94 -2.85
CA LEU A 183 15.40 12.79 -1.80
C LEU A 183 14.74 14.18 -1.81
N CYS A 184 14.57 14.78 -2.98
CA CYS A 184 13.88 16.07 -3.15
C CYS A 184 12.40 16.02 -2.70
N LEU A 185 11.73 14.89 -2.84
CA LEU A 185 10.36 14.69 -2.36
C LEU A 185 10.30 14.39 -0.85
N LEU A 186 11.21 13.54 -0.36
CA LEU A 186 11.16 13.02 1.00
C LEU A 186 11.69 14.02 2.03
N VAL A 187 12.72 14.81 1.73
CA VAL A 187 13.29 15.78 2.68
C VAL A 187 12.25 16.81 3.13
N PRO A 188 11.55 17.52 2.23
CA PRO A 188 10.47 18.43 2.64
C PRO A 188 9.36 17.72 3.42
N ALA A 189 8.98 16.50 2.98
CA ALA A 189 7.96 15.73 3.67
C ALA A 189 8.37 15.43 5.12
N VAL A 190 9.59 14.94 5.36
CA VAL A 190 10.12 14.65 6.70
C VAL A 190 10.20 15.92 7.56
N LEU A 191 10.57 17.06 6.98
CA LEU A 191 10.65 18.34 7.72
C LEU A 191 9.28 18.83 8.18
N LEU A 192 8.25 18.63 7.35
CA LEU A 192 6.87 19.07 7.62
C LEU A 192 6.08 18.07 8.47
N ILE A 193 6.45 16.78 8.51
CA ILE A 193 5.73 15.77 9.30
C ILE A 193 5.74 16.16 10.78
N ARG A 194 4.52 16.14 11.36
CA ARG A 194 4.26 16.15 12.79
C ARG A 194 3.49 14.88 13.13
N VAL A 195 3.94 14.16 14.15
CA VAL A 195 3.39 12.84 14.47
C VAL A 195 1.99 12.95 15.04
N SER A 196 1.73 13.99 15.79
CA SER A 196 0.44 14.20 16.43
C SER A 196 -0.05 15.65 16.29
N PRO A 197 -1.39 15.88 16.26
CA PRO A 197 -1.96 17.23 16.27
C PRO A 197 -1.55 18.04 17.50
N ALA A 198 -1.29 17.37 18.62
CA ALA A 198 -0.86 17.99 19.89
C ALA A 198 0.44 18.79 19.73
N GLU A 199 1.37 18.38 18.85
CA GLU A 199 2.60 19.14 18.56
C GLU A 199 2.33 20.55 17.98
N LYS A 200 1.11 20.79 17.48
CA LYS A 200 0.64 22.07 16.94
C LYS A 200 -0.46 22.72 17.79
N GLY A 201 -0.78 22.16 18.95
CA GLY A 201 -1.90 22.62 19.78
C GLY A 201 -3.28 22.43 19.12
N LEU A 202 -3.39 21.44 18.23
CA LEU A 202 -4.60 21.14 17.47
C LEU A 202 -5.24 19.85 17.96
N LEU A 203 -6.55 19.74 17.76
CA LEU A 203 -7.30 18.48 17.90
C LEU A 203 -7.32 17.76 16.55
N PRO A 204 -7.48 16.43 16.55
CA PRO A 204 -7.67 15.66 15.31
C PRO A 204 -8.93 16.11 14.57
N TYR A 205 -8.91 15.95 13.24
CA TYR A 205 -10.06 16.29 12.40
C TYR A 205 -11.29 15.46 12.77
N GLY A 206 -12.40 16.13 13.08
CA GLY A 206 -13.66 15.49 13.48
C GLY A 206 -13.89 15.45 15.00
N VAL A 207 -12.93 15.87 15.83
CA VAL A 207 -13.10 16.00 17.29
C VAL A 207 -13.56 17.41 17.63
N LYS A 208 -14.66 17.52 18.39
CA LYS A 208 -15.15 18.82 18.86
C LYS A 208 -14.44 19.24 20.16
N PRO A 209 -14.17 20.55 20.33
CA PRO A 209 -13.70 21.07 21.62
C PRO A 209 -14.72 20.77 22.72
N GLY A 210 -14.31 20.06 23.78
CA GLY A 210 -15.19 19.70 24.91
C GLY A 210 -15.57 18.20 24.98
N GLU A 211 -15.44 17.44 23.93
CA GLU A 211 -15.62 15.99 23.98
C GLU A 211 -14.31 15.32 24.46
N GLY A 212 -14.17 15.10 25.78
CA GLY A 212 -13.02 14.39 26.38
C GLY A 212 -12.16 15.20 27.35
N ALA A 213 -12.52 16.42 27.67
CA ALA A 213 -11.85 17.20 28.72
C ALA A 213 -12.55 16.97 30.07
N GLY A 214 -11.99 16.12 30.93
CA GLY A 214 -12.24 16.20 32.37
C GLY A 214 -11.68 17.52 32.89
N GLU A 215 -12.47 18.19 33.70
CA GLU A 215 -12.22 19.53 34.27
C GLU A 215 -10.97 19.55 35.15
N ASN A 216 -9.78 19.58 34.79
CA ASN A 216 -8.65 20.02 35.67
C ASN A 216 -7.24 19.62 35.19
N THR A 217 -6.97 19.53 33.89
CA THR A 217 -5.55 19.46 33.49
C THR A 217 -5.30 20.21 32.18
N PRO A 218 -4.24 21.06 32.10
CA PRO A 218 -3.82 21.69 30.84
C PRO A 218 -3.09 20.67 29.94
N HIS A 219 -3.47 19.41 29.98
CA HIS A 219 -3.03 18.40 29.05
C HIS A 219 -4.03 18.35 27.88
N ILE A 220 -3.56 18.75 26.70
CA ILE A 220 -4.18 18.44 25.43
C ILE A 220 -4.61 16.97 25.52
N PRO A 221 -5.89 16.63 25.33
CA PRO A 221 -6.35 15.27 25.46
C PRO A 221 -5.50 14.41 24.50
N VAL A 222 -4.64 13.59 25.06
CA VAL A 222 -4.11 12.45 24.33
C VAL A 222 -5.36 11.75 23.87
N LEU A 223 -5.59 11.71 22.56
CA LEU A 223 -6.68 10.93 21.96
C LEU A 223 -6.77 9.65 22.74
N GLN A 224 -7.90 9.42 23.41
CA GLN A 224 -8.11 8.14 24.05
C GLN A 224 -7.88 7.12 22.95
N GLN A 225 -6.72 6.46 23.03
CA GLN A 225 -6.33 5.43 22.07
C GLN A 225 -7.36 4.34 22.20
N THR A 226 -8.39 4.41 21.36
CA THR A 226 -9.52 3.48 21.40
C THR A 226 -9.08 2.16 20.80
N GLY A 227 -9.60 1.08 21.34
CA GLY A 227 -9.37 -0.25 20.80
C GLY A 227 -8.57 -1.18 21.70
N ILE A 228 -8.31 -2.36 21.19
CA ILE A 228 -7.65 -3.44 21.92
C ILE A 228 -6.15 -3.51 21.67
N THR A 229 -5.41 -4.12 22.60
CA THR A 229 -3.96 -4.35 22.44
C THR A 229 -3.68 -5.47 21.41
N ARG A 230 -2.46 -5.51 20.85
CA ARG A 230 -2.02 -6.60 19.97
C ARG A 230 -2.21 -7.98 20.63
N ARG A 231 -1.88 -8.10 21.93
CA ARG A 231 -2.03 -9.36 22.68
C ARG A 231 -3.50 -9.81 22.78
N GLN A 232 -4.41 -8.87 22.90
CA GLN A 232 -5.84 -9.13 22.85
C GLN A 232 -6.30 -9.46 21.43
N ALA A 233 -5.89 -8.66 20.43
CA ALA A 233 -6.26 -8.84 19.04
C ALA A 233 -5.95 -10.25 18.53
N VAL A 234 -4.72 -10.74 18.73
CA VAL A 234 -4.31 -12.09 18.30
C VAL A 234 -5.05 -13.25 18.99
N LYS A 235 -5.82 -12.98 20.05
CA LYS A 235 -6.69 -13.98 20.67
C LYS A 235 -8.11 -13.98 20.11
N THR A 236 -8.43 -13.05 19.21
CA THR A 236 -9.77 -12.93 18.64
C THR A 236 -9.90 -13.66 17.31
N PRO A 237 -11.03 -14.34 17.03
CA PRO A 237 -11.28 -14.93 15.72
C PRO A 237 -11.35 -13.85 14.62
N ALA A 238 -11.75 -12.63 14.94
CA ALA A 238 -11.79 -11.51 14.01
C ALA A 238 -10.42 -11.21 13.42
N PHE A 239 -9.33 -11.35 14.19
CA PHE A 239 -7.97 -11.12 13.72
C PHE A 239 -7.54 -12.14 12.66
N TYR A 240 -7.79 -13.43 12.90
CA TYR A 240 -7.45 -14.48 11.94
C TYR A 240 -8.29 -14.41 10.67
N LEU A 241 -9.59 -14.09 10.80
CA LEU A 241 -10.46 -13.85 9.65
C LEU A 241 -10.02 -12.62 8.84
N GLN A 242 -9.61 -11.53 9.51
CA GLN A 242 -9.05 -10.35 8.84
C GLN A 242 -7.80 -10.70 8.04
N ILE A 243 -6.86 -11.44 8.64
CA ILE A 243 -5.61 -11.88 7.99
C ILE A 243 -5.92 -12.81 6.80
N LEU A 244 -6.79 -13.80 7.01
CA LEU A 244 -7.18 -14.73 5.94
C LEU A 244 -7.79 -13.98 4.75
N GLY A 245 -8.70 -13.04 5.01
CA GLY A 245 -9.28 -12.22 3.96
C GLY A 245 -8.25 -11.36 3.21
N MET A 246 -7.30 -10.75 3.93
CA MET A 246 -6.22 -9.97 3.33
C MET A 246 -5.25 -10.86 2.53
N LEU A 247 -4.93 -12.05 3.04
CA LEU A 247 -4.11 -13.04 2.33
C LEU A 247 -4.77 -13.46 1.02
N CYS A 248 -6.06 -13.82 1.07
CA CYS A 248 -6.83 -14.20 -0.12
C CYS A 248 -6.92 -13.07 -1.15
N LEU A 249 -7.17 -11.82 -0.73
CA LEU A 249 -7.16 -10.67 -1.63
C LEU A 249 -5.79 -10.48 -2.29
N GLY A 250 -4.73 -10.57 -1.50
CA GLY A 250 -3.35 -10.45 -1.99
C GLY A 250 -3.02 -11.52 -3.02
N THR A 251 -3.39 -12.78 -2.72
CA THR A 251 -3.18 -13.91 -3.63
C THR A 251 -3.93 -13.71 -4.95
N ALA A 252 -5.20 -13.33 -4.91
CA ALA A 252 -5.97 -13.08 -6.14
C ALA A 252 -5.41 -11.88 -6.93
N GLY A 253 -5.14 -10.75 -6.27
CA GLY A 253 -4.69 -9.53 -6.95
C GLY A 253 -3.30 -9.65 -7.55
N MET A 254 -2.31 -10.13 -6.78
CA MET A 254 -0.94 -10.27 -7.27
C MET A 254 -0.80 -11.44 -8.25
N GLY A 255 -1.54 -12.52 -8.04
CA GLY A 255 -1.56 -13.65 -8.98
C GLY A 255 -2.12 -13.25 -10.34
N MET A 256 -3.22 -12.48 -10.39
CA MET A 256 -3.72 -11.92 -11.65
C MET A 256 -2.69 -10.97 -12.27
N SER A 257 -2.20 -9.99 -11.49
CA SER A 257 -1.29 -8.95 -12.01
C SER A 257 -0.07 -9.53 -12.72
N GLY A 258 0.47 -10.64 -12.23
CA GLY A 258 1.63 -11.31 -12.84
C GLY A 258 1.36 -12.02 -14.16
N HIS A 259 0.11 -12.39 -14.44
CA HIS A 259 -0.24 -13.27 -15.57
C HIS A 259 -1.26 -12.70 -16.56
N VAL A 260 -1.79 -11.49 -16.31
CA VAL A 260 -2.82 -10.88 -17.19
C VAL A 260 -2.35 -10.73 -18.63
N ILE A 261 -1.12 -10.22 -18.85
CA ILE A 261 -0.60 -9.99 -20.21
C ILE A 261 -0.45 -11.33 -20.94
N ALA A 262 0.15 -12.32 -20.31
CA ALA A 262 0.30 -13.67 -20.87
C ALA A 262 -1.08 -14.27 -21.22
N TYR A 263 -2.03 -14.19 -20.29
CA TYR A 263 -3.37 -14.72 -20.53
C TYR A 263 -4.09 -14.02 -21.69
N LEU A 264 -4.04 -12.68 -21.76
CA LEU A 264 -4.70 -11.95 -22.85
C LEU A 264 -4.07 -12.27 -24.20
N THR A 265 -2.74 -12.45 -24.26
CA THR A 265 -2.08 -12.88 -25.51
C THR A 265 -2.41 -14.32 -25.87
N ASP A 266 -2.50 -15.23 -24.91
CA ASP A 266 -2.89 -16.63 -25.13
C ASP A 266 -4.31 -16.78 -25.72
N ILE A 267 -5.22 -15.89 -25.36
CA ILE A 267 -6.61 -15.88 -25.89
C ILE A 267 -6.77 -15.05 -27.17
N GLY A 268 -5.65 -14.58 -27.77
CA GLY A 268 -5.60 -13.98 -29.10
C GLY A 268 -5.60 -12.47 -29.17
N TYR A 269 -5.46 -11.74 -28.04
CA TYR A 269 -5.25 -10.29 -28.08
C TYR A 269 -3.81 -9.94 -28.43
N SER A 270 -3.62 -8.80 -29.09
CA SER A 270 -2.26 -8.30 -29.36
C SER A 270 -1.56 -7.87 -28.05
N GLU A 271 -0.22 -7.96 -28.02
CA GLU A 271 0.58 -7.48 -26.89
C GLU A 271 0.30 -6.00 -26.57
N LEU A 272 0.02 -5.20 -27.61
CA LEU A 272 -0.33 -3.80 -27.44
C LEU A 272 -1.67 -3.64 -26.70
N THR A 273 -2.68 -4.47 -27.01
CA THR A 273 -3.96 -4.44 -26.30
C THR A 273 -3.80 -4.89 -24.85
N ALA A 274 -3.04 -5.95 -24.62
CA ALA A 274 -2.78 -6.46 -23.27
C ALA A 274 -2.01 -5.46 -22.39
N SER A 275 -0.98 -4.83 -22.93
CA SER A 275 -0.21 -3.80 -22.22
C SER A 275 -1.01 -2.51 -21.99
N THR A 276 -1.84 -2.11 -22.97
CA THR A 276 -2.73 -0.96 -22.82
C THR A 276 -3.78 -1.21 -21.73
N ALA A 277 -4.34 -2.41 -21.65
CA ALA A 277 -5.26 -2.80 -20.59
C ALA A 277 -4.60 -2.67 -19.20
N MET A 278 -3.35 -3.13 -19.03
CA MET A 278 -2.63 -2.98 -17.77
C MET A 278 -2.30 -1.52 -17.45
N SER A 279 -1.96 -0.70 -18.43
CA SER A 279 -1.76 0.74 -18.24
C SER A 279 -3.04 1.43 -17.77
N LEU A 280 -4.18 1.02 -18.32
CA LEU A 280 -5.49 1.51 -17.89
C LEU A 280 -5.81 1.08 -16.46
N VAL A 281 -5.47 -0.16 -16.05
CA VAL A 281 -5.57 -0.61 -14.64
C VAL A 281 -4.85 0.37 -13.70
N MET A 282 -3.60 0.73 -14.02
CA MET A 282 -2.82 1.65 -13.19
C MET A 282 -3.45 3.05 -13.10
N THR A 283 -4.01 3.53 -14.20
CA THR A 283 -4.72 4.82 -14.24
C THR A 283 -5.99 4.78 -13.40
N VAL A 284 -6.82 3.75 -13.58
CA VAL A 284 -8.06 3.57 -12.79
C VAL A 284 -7.76 3.43 -11.31
N MET A 285 -6.68 2.73 -10.95
CA MET A 285 -6.26 2.51 -9.56
C MET A 285 -6.04 3.83 -8.81
N ILE A 286 -5.56 4.90 -9.47
CA ILE A 286 -5.35 6.20 -8.84
C ILE A 286 -6.68 6.75 -8.30
N PHE A 287 -7.69 6.80 -9.19
CA PHE A 287 -9.02 7.30 -8.83
C PHE A 287 -9.75 6.35 -7.87
N ALA A 288 -9.61 5.04 -8.07
CA ALA A 288 -10.23 4.02 -7.23
C ALA A 288 -9.78 4.10 -5.78
N LYS A 289 -8.50 4.34 -5.50
CA LYS A 289 -7.98 4.53 -4.13
C LYS A 289 -8.66 5.69 -3.40
N ILE A 290 -8.82 6.82 -4.08
CA ILE A 290 -9.46 8.01 -3.52
C ILE A 290 -10.96 7.76 -3.30
N LEU A 291 -11.62 7.20 -4.32
CA LEU A 291 -13.06 6.95 -4.27
C LEU A 291 -13.43 5.92 -3.22
N LEU A 292 -12.73 4.78 -3.18
CA LEU A 292 -12.95 3.74 -2.15
C LEU A 292 -12.73 4.29 -0.76
N GLY A 293 -11.67 5.08 -0.54
CA GLY A 293 -11.41 5.72 0.74
C GLY A 293 -12.57 6.62 1.19
N ALA A 294 -13.07 7.46 0.29
CA ALA A 294 -14.20 8.35 0.57
C ALA A 294 -15.52 7.59 0.80
N VAL A 295 -15.74 6.50 0.05
CA VAL A 295 -16.93 5.65 0.19
C VAL A 295 -16.90 4.93 1.54
N PHE A 296 -15.75 4.36 1.92
CA PHE A 296 -15.58 3.63 3.19
C PHE A 296 -15.88 4.50 4.42
N ASP A 297 -15.50 5.77 4.38
CA ASP A 297 -15.82 6.72 5.46
C ASP A 297 -17.34 6.92 5.64
N LYS A 298 -18.12 6.74 4.56
CA LYS A 298 -19.59 6.92 4.59
C LYS A 298 -20.36 5.67 4.98
N ILE A 299 -19.91 4.50 4.48
CA ILE A 299 -20.68 3.26 4.62
C ILE A 299 -20.28 2.43 5.85
N GLY A 300 -19.12 2.72 6.45
CA GLY A 300 -18.63 2.01 7.64
C GLY A 300 -17.98 0.64 7.33
N PRO A 301 -17.45 -0.07 8.35
CA PRO A 301 -16.53 -1.19 8.14
C PRO A 301 -17.15 -2.44 7.50
N VAL A 302 -18.39 -2.79 7.84
CA VAL A 302 -19.01 -4.03 7.31
C VAL A 302 -19.34 -3.90 5.83
N PRO A 303 -20.05 -2.86 5.35
CA PRO A 303 -20.26 -2.68 3.91
C PRO A 303 -18.94 -2.45 3.15
N SER A 304 -17.94 -1.80 3.77
CA SER A 304 -16.62 -1.63 3.15
C SER A 304 -15.92 -2.96 2.89
N ALA A 305 -16.01 -3.91 3.83
CA ALA A 305 -15.47 -5.26 3.66
C ALA A 305 -16.15 -6.00 2.50
N VAL A 306 -17.48 -5.90 2.40
CA VAL A 306 -18.25 -6.49 1.28
C VAL A 306 -17.85 -5.84 -0.04
N LEU A 307 -17.82 -4.53 -0.12
CA LEU A 307 -17.44 -3.79 -1.33
C LEU A 307 -16.01 -4.16 -1.79
N THR A 308 -15.07 -4.27 -0.84
CA THR A 308 -13.69 -4.71 -1.11
C THR A 308 -13.68 -6.07 -1.81
N GLY A 309 -14.41 -7.03 -1.29
CA GLY A 309 -14.50 -8.37 -1.89
C GLY A 309 -15.20 -8.38 -3.25
N ILE A 310 -16.28 -7.60 -3.41
CA ILE A 310 -17.00 -7.47 -4.68
C ILE A 310 -16.09 -6.87 -5.77
N CYS A 311 -15.31 -5.83 -5.46
CA CYS A 311 -14.37 -5.23 -6.42
C CYS A 311 -13.34 -6.27 -6.91
N MET A 312 -12.79 -7.07 -6.01
CA MET A 312 -11.84 -8.12 -6.38
C MET A 312 -12.53 -9.24 -7.18
N LEU A 313 -13.69 -9.70 -6.74
CA LEU A 313 -14.45 -10.74 -7.43
C LEU A 313 -14.83 -10.31 -8.85
N ALA A 314 -15.32 -9.08 -9.02
CA ALA A 314 -15.65 -8.52 -10.35
C ALA A 314 -14.43 -8.49 -11.27
N SER A 315 -13.24 -8.22 -10.72
CA SER A 315 -11.98 -8.25 -11.48
C SER A 315 -11.66 -9.65 -12.01
N VAL A 316 -11.76 -10.67 -11.16
CA VAL A 316 -11.50 -12.07 -11.56
C VAL A 316 -12.53 -12.56 -12.58
N VAL A 317 -13.79 -12.23 -12.35
CA VAL A 317 -14.89 -12.59 -13.28
C VAL A 317 -14.70 -11.90 -14.64
N ALA A 318 -14.39 -10.60 -14.67
CA ALA A 318 -14.13 -9.88 -15.90
C ALA A 318 -12.93 -10.48 -16.67
N LEU A 319 -11.86 -10.87 -15.97
CA LEU A 319 -10.72 -11.55 -16.57
C LEU A 319 -11.10 -12.94 -17.11
N ARG A 320 -11.87 -13.72 -16.36
CA ARG A 320 -12.34 -15.04 -16.77
C ARG A 320 -13.11 -15.02 -18.08
N PHE A 321 -13.87 -13.96 -18.33
CA PHE A 321 -14.68 -13.76 -19.54
C PHE A 321 -14.02 -12.82 -20.55
N ALA A 322 -12.72 -12.52 -20.42
CA ALA A 322 -12.02 -11.60 -21.30
C ALA A 322 -12.09 -12.00 -22.80
N GLY A 323 -12.24 -13.28 -23.12
CA GLY A 323 -12.35 -13.78 -24.50
C GLY A 323 -13.72 -13.59 -25.16
N VAL A 324 -14.75 -13.09 -24.47
CA VAL A 324 -16.11 -12.97 -25.02
C VAL A 324 -16.24 -11.84 -26.04
N GLY A 325 -15.40 -10.81 -25.98
CA GLY A 325 -15.47 -9.69 -26.93
C GLY A 325 -14.29 -8.73 -26.79
N SER A 326 -13.98 -8.03 -27.87
CA SER A 326 -12.80 -7.14 -27.96
C SER A 326 -12.78 -5.99 -26.92
N PHE A 327 -13.91 -5.64 -26.33
CA PHE A 327 -14.00 -4.61 -25.28
C PHE A 327 -13.72 -5.16 -23.86
N MET A 328 -13.75 -6.48 -23.68
CA MET A 328 -13.63 -7.09 -22.35
C MET A 328 -12.30 -6.81 -21.62
N PRO A 329 -11.13 -6.70 -22.27
CA PRO A 329 -9.90 -6.27 -21.60
C PRO A 329 -10.04 -4.89 -20.93
N TYR A 330 -10.83 -3.98 -21.50
CA TYR A 330 -11.06 -2.66 -20.90
C TYR A 330 -12.04 -2.71 -19.72
N VAL A 331 -13.08 -3.57 -19.81
CA VAL A 331 -13.97 -3.86 -18.66
C VAL A 331 -13.17 -4.46 -17.52
N PHE A 332 -12.31 -5.44 -17.82
CA PHE A 332 -11.37 -5.98 -16.84
C PHE A 332 -10.50 -4.89 -16.23
N SER A 333 -9.93 -4.00 -17.04
CA SER A 333 -9.06 -2.91 -16.54
C SER A 333 -9.78 -2.01 -15.55
N LEU A 334 -11.04 -1.68 -15.82
CA LEU A 334 -11.85 -0.89 -14.88
C LEU A 334 -12.09 -1.65 -13.57
N CYS A 335 -12.58 -2.89 -13.65
CA CYS A 335 -12.84 -3.72 -12.48
C CYS A 335 -11.56 -3.96 -11.67
N PHE A 336 -10.44 -4.27 -12.35
CA PHE A 336 -9.19 -4.61 -11.70
C PHE A 336 -8.49 -3.39 -11.10
N GLY A 337 -8.65 -2.20 -11.69
CA GLY A 337 -8.19 -0.96 -11.06
C GLY A 337 -8.82 -0.73 -9.69
N PHE A 338 -10.12 -0.99 -9.56
CA PHE A 338 -10.80 -1.01 -8.25
C PHE A 338 -10.35 -2.18 -7.39
N GLY A 339 -10.33 -3.41 -7.92
CA GLY A 339 -9.92 -4.61 -7.20
C GLY A 339 -8.49 -4.52 -6.66
N TYR A 340 -7.55 -4.09 -7.48
CA TYR A 340 -6.15 -3.93 -7.09
C TYR A 340 -5.95 -2.84 -6.02
N SER A 341 -6.77 -1.78 -6.05
CA SER A 341 -6.77 -0.75 -5.02
C SER A 341 -7.14 -1.28 -3.64
N THR A 342 -7.85 -2.42 -3.58
CA THR A 342 -8.23 -3.07 -2.33
C THR A 342 -7.04 -3.69 -1.58
N LEU A 343 -5.91 -3.86 -2.22
CA LEU A 343 -4.67 -4.34 -1.57
C LEU A 343 -3.98 -3.29 -0.69
N THR A 344 -4.48 -2.04 -0.67
CA THR A 344 -3.86 -0.95 0.09
C THR A 344 -4.84 -0.25 1.02
N VAL A 345 -5.84 0.44 0.48
CA VAL A 345 -6.76 1.29 1.26
C VAL A 345 -7.60 0.49 2.28
N PRO A 346 -8.29 -0.62 1.90
CA PRO A 346 -9.06 -1.40 2.85
C PRO A 346 -8.22 -2.03 3.95
N TYR A 347 -6.97 -2.42 3.68
CA TYR A 347 -6.13 -3.05 4.69
C TYR A 347 -5.98 -2.15 5.91
N SER A 348 -5.58 -0.91 5.71
CA SER A 348 -5.41 0.05 6.80
C SER A 348 -6.74 0.47 7.42
N TYR A 349 -7.75 0.73 6.59
CA TYR A 349 -9.07 1.16 7.04
C TYR A 349 -9.75 0.09 7.92
N LEU A 350 -9.84 -1.14 7.44
CA LEU A 350 -10.51 -2.23 8.17
C LEU A 350 -9.79 -2.60 9.47
N ILE A 351 -8.45 -2.63 9.49
CA ILE A 351 -7.70 -2.89 10.72
C ILE A 351 -7.96 -1.78 11.75
N GLY A 352 -7.93 -0.52 11.34
CA GLY A 352 -8.21 0.61 12.22
C GLY A 352 -9.63 0.62 12.77
N GLN A 353 -10.62 0.28 11.94
CA GLN A 353 -12.02 0.20 12.35
C GLN A 353 -12.34 -1.02 13.22
N ASN A 354 -11.72 -2.16 12.93
CA ASN A 354 -11.99 -3.42 13.62
C ASN A 354 -11.30 -3.51 14.98
N PHE A 355 -10.08 -2.98 15.13
CA PHE A 355 -9.26 -3.16 16.34
C PHE A 355 -8.92 -1.86 17.06
N GLY A 356 -9.24 -0.71 16.46
CA GLY A 356 -8.96 0.62 17.00
C GLY A 356 -7.55 1.12 16.73
N THR A 357 -7.20 2.22 17.43
CA THR A 357 -5.95 2.95 17.19
C THR A 357 -4.89 2.73 18.26
N ARG A 358 -5.24 2.10 19.39
CA ARG A 358 -4.37 1.95 20.57
C ARG A 358 -3.01 1.31 20.27
N GLU A 359 -2.99 0.18 19.60
CA GLU A 359 -1.77 -0.50 19.12
C GLU A 359 -1.83 -0.78 17.62
N PHE A 360 -2.42 0.17 16.86
CA PHE A 360 -2.67 0.02 15.43
C PHE A 360 -1.41 -0.42 14.66
N ALA A 361 -0.27 0.25 14.88
CA ALA A 361 0.95 -0.05 14.16
C ALA A 361 1.42 -1.50 14.37
N ALA A 362 1.32 -2.01 15.61
CA ALA A 362 1.71 -3.37 15.95
C ALA A 362 0.74 -4.42 15.41
N ILE A 363 -0.56 -4.12 15.37
CA ILE A 363 -1.59 -5.01 14.78
C ILE A 363 -1.46 -5.00 13.25
N TYR A 364 -1.33 -3.80 12.66
CA TYR A 364 -1.19 -3.62 11.22
C TYR A 364 0.07 -4.30 10.68
N SER A 365 1.22 -4.14 11.34
CA SER A 365 2.48 -4.73 10.91
C SER A 365 2.42 -6.27 10.90
N LEU A 366 1.82 -6.87 11.93
CA LEU A 366 1.67 -8.32 12.00
C LEU A 366 0.71 -8.83 10.92
N ALA A 367 -0.44 -8.20 10.75
CA ALA A 367 -1.42 -8.58 9.73
C ALA A 367 -0.85 -8.41 8.31
N SER A 368 -0.17 -7.31 8.04
CA SER A 368 0.41 -7.02 6.73
C SER A 368 1.60 -7.92 6.41
N MET A 369 2.42 -8.29 7.40
CA MET A 369 3.50 -9.26 7.20
C MET A 369 2.95 -10.59 6.68
N ILE A 370 1.92 -11.14 7.34
CA ILE A 370 1.33 -12.42 6.94
C ILE A 370 0.68 -12.29 5.55
N SER A 371 -0.01 -11.17 5.28
CA SER A 371 -0.62 -10.91 3.97
C SER A 371 0.42 -10.79 2.85
N SER A 372 1.62 -10.27 3.16
CA SER A 372 2.72 -10.15 2.20
C SER A 372 3.25 -11.50 1.72
N LEU A 373 3.09 -12.58 2.49
CA LEU A 373 3.40 -13.94 2.04
C LEU A 373 2.50 -14.33 0.86
N GLY A 374 1.20 -14.04 0.94
CA GLY A 374 0.28 -14.27 -0.17
C GLY A 374 0.65 -13.47 -1.40
N ASN A 375 0.96 -12.18 -1.23
CA ASN A 375 1.38 -11.32 -2.32
C ASN A 375 2.63 -11.84 -3.04
N SER A 376 3.64 -12.27 -2.28
CA SER A 376 4.93 -12.74 -2.84
C SER A 376 4.82 -14.10 -3.55
N TYR A 377 3.98 -14.99 -3.03
CA TYR A 377 3.82 -16.35 -3.56
C TYR A 377 2.82 -16.44 -4.72
N ALA A 378 1.88 -15.51 -4.81
CA ALA A 378 0.75 -15.58 -5.73
C ALA A 378 1.12 -15.69 -7.22
N PRO A 379 2.12 -14.95 -7.76
CA PRO A 379 2.51 -15.13 -9.16
C PRO A 379 3.05 -16.55 -9.44
N SER A 380 3.88 -17.08 -8.56
CA SER A 380 4.39 -18.45 -8.68
C SER A 380 3.28 -19.49 -8.59
N LEU A 381 2.31 -19.27 -7.68
CA LEU A 381 1.12 -20.13 -7.57
C LEU A 381 0.31 -20.13 -8.87
N SER A 382 0.10 -18.97 -9.48
CA SER A 382 -0.63 -18.86 -10.77
C SER A 382 0.08 -19.64 -11.89
N GLY A 383 1.41 -19.52 -11.96
CA GLY A 383 2.22 -20.26 -12.93
C GLY A 383 2.14 -21.78 -12.71
N THR A 384 2.34 -22.24 -11.47
CA THR A 384 2.25 -23.67 -11.13
C THR A 384 0.85 -24.24 -11.42
N LEU A 385 -0.21 -23.49 -11.12
CA LEU A 385 -1.58 -23.91 -11.43
C LEU A 385 -1.80 -23.95 -12.95
N TYR A 386 -1.26 -23.00 -13.70
CA TYR A 386 -1.30 -23.03 -15.16
C TYR A 386 -0.59 -24.26 -15.73
N ASP A 387 0.62 -24.55 -15.25
CA ASP A 387 1.38 -25.73 -15.69
C ASP A 387 0.64 -27.05 -15.39
N PHE A 388 -0.05 -27.11 -14.23
CA PHE A 388 -0.82 -28.29 -13.85
C PHE A 388 -2.10 -28.47 -14.66
N PHE A 389 -2.84 -27.39 -14.93
CA PHE A 389 -4.14 -27.45 -15.62
C PHE A 389 -4.06 -27.24 -17.13
N GLY A 390 -2.93 -26.75 -17.65
CA GLY A 390 -2.76 -26.36 -19.05
C GLY A 390 -3.62 -25.16 -19.49
N SER A 391 -4.24 -24.44 -18.53
CA SER A 391 -5.16 -23.34 -18.85
C SER A 391 -5.33 -22.36 -17.70
N TYR A 392 -5.28 -21.07 -18.01
CA TYR A 392 -5.60 -20.00 -17.06
C TYR A 392 -7.09 -19.97 -16.64
N VAL A 393 -7.97 -20.56 -17.41
CA VAL A 393 -9.42 -20.63 -17.08
C VAL A 393 -9.63 -21.26 -15.70
N ASN A 394 -8.93 -22.36 -15.41
CA ASN A 394 -9.02 -23.03 -14.11
C ASN A 394 -8.36 -22.22 -12.99
N VAL A 395 -7.30 -21.50 -13.30
CA VAL A 395 -6.65 -20.58 -12.34
C VAL A 395 -7.62 -19.48 -11.92
N TRP A 396 -8.33 -18.88 -12.89
CA TRP A 396 -9.31 -17.84 -12.59
C TRP A 396 -10.52 -18.40 -11.82
N ASN A 397 -10.98 -19.62 -12.10
CA ASN A 397 -12.04 -20.28 -11.33
C ASN A 397 -11.63 -20.45 -9.86
N ILE A 398 -10.39 -20.84 -9.58
CA ILE A 398 -9.86 -20.92 -8.22
C ILE A 398 -9.84 -19.53 -7.57
N TYR A 399 -9.43 -18.49 -8.31
CA TYR A 399 -9.38 -17.13 -7.76
C TYR A 399 -10.78 -16.52 -7.54
N ILE A 400 -11.81 -16.96 -8.25
CA ILE A 400 -13.20 -16.65 -7.92
C ILE A 400 -13.53 -17.17 -6.51
N VAL A 401 -13.22 -18.44 -6.24
CA VAL A 401 -13.46 -19.05 -4.91
C VAL A 401 -12.64 -18.34 -3.82
N VAL A 402 -11.37 -18.02 -4.10
CA VAL A 402 -10.50 -17.28 -3.18
C VAL A 402 -11.06 -15.87 -2.90
N SER A 403 -11.59 -15.17 -3.91
CA SER A 403 -12.19 -13.84 -3.74
C SER A 403 -13.49 -13.89 -2.94
N VAL A 404 -14.30 -14.94 -3.09
CA VAL A 404 -15.49 -15.18 -2.26
C VAL A 404 -15.07 -15.45 -0.82
N ALA A 405 -14.08 -16.32 -0.60
CA ALA A 405 -13.54 -16.60 0.74
C ALA A 405 -12.99 -15.32 1.40
N ALA A 406 -12.31 -14.46 0.65
CA ALA A 406 -11.86 -13.14 1.12
C ALA A 406 -13.03 -12.26 1.58
N THR A 407 -14.08 -12.19 0.77
CA THR A 407 -15.29 -11.40 1.07
C THR A 407 -15.96 -11.85 2.34
N VAL A 408 -16.16 -13.18 2.46
CA VAL A 408 -16.79 -13.78 3.64
C VAL A 408 -15.94 -13.55 4.90
N SER A 409 -14.63 -13.79 4.80
CA SER A 409 -13.69 -13.63 5.92
C SER A 409 -13.62 -12.18 6.42
N LEU A 410 -13.45 -11.20 5.52
CA LEU A 410 -13.40 -9.78 5.89
C LEU A 410 -14.72 -9.28 6.48
N THR A 411 -15.84 -9.72 5.90
CA THR A 411 -17.17 -9.35 6.38
C THR A 411 -17.44 -9.93 7.76
N ALA A 412 -17.08 -11.19 7.98
CA ALA A 412 -17.20 -11.84 9.28
C ALA A 412 -16.31 -11.17 10.34
N ALA A 413 -15.05 -10.84 9.98
CA ALA A 413 -14.15 -10.09 10.86
C ALA A 413 -14.76 -8.75 11.29
N ALA A 414 -15.27 -7.96 10.34
CA ALA A 414 -15.90 -6.68 10.62
C ALA A 414 -17.17 -6.80 11.46
N LYS A 415 -18.03 -7.81 11.21
CA LYS A 415 -19.23 -8.08 12.03
C LYS A 415 -18.87 -8.44 13.45
N ILE A 416 -17.93 -9.37 13.66
CA ILE A 416 -17.50 -9.81 15.00
C ILE A 416 -16.89 -8.63 15.77
N SER A 417 -16.01 -7.87 15.13
CA SER A 417 -15.38 -6.69 15.75
C SER A 417 -16.40 -5.64 16.17
N ARG A 418 -17.41 -5.38 15.32
CA ARG A 418 -18.51 -4.46 15.64
C ARG A 418 -19.36 -4.95 16.80
N GLN A 419 -19.73 -6.24 16.84
CA GLN A 419 -20.55 -6.84 17.92
C GLN A 419 -19.81 -6.83 19.26
N LYS A 420 -18.51 -7.09 19.25
CA LYS A 420 -17.66 -7.11 20.46
C LYS A 420 -17.12 -5.73 20.85
N GLY A 421 -17.32 -4.71 20.02
CA GLY A 421 -16.88 -3.34 20.28
C GLY A 421 -15.37 -3.14 20.26
N TYR A 422 -14.57 -4.03 19.66
CA TYR A 422 -13.10 -3.98 19.71
C TYR A 422 -12.48 -2.67 19.22
N GLY A 423 -13.09 -1.99 18.27
CA GLY A 423 -12.61 -0.70 17.74
C GLY A 423 -13.08 0.54 18.51
N ARG A 424 -13.93 0.40 19.52
CA ARG A 424 -14.61 1.51 20.21
C ARG A 424 -14.06 1.81 21.61
N TYR A 425 -13.16 1.02 22.16
CA TYR A 425 -12.64 1.15 23.52
C TYR A 425 -11.26 1.78 23.56
#